data_ec8ef093d7323c8c6f60fcaa59fad31a
#
_entry.id   ec8ef093d7323c8c6f60fcaa59fad31a
#
_cell.length_a   1.000
_cell.length_b   1.000
_cell.length_c   1.000
_cell.angle_alpha   90.00
_cell.angle_beta   90.00
_cell.angle_gamma   90.00
#
_symmetry.space_group_name_H-M   'P 1'
#
loop_
_entity.id
_entity.type
_entity.pdbx_description
1 polymer ?
#
loop_
_entity_poly.entity_id
_entity_poly.type
_entity_poly.pdbx_seq_one_letter_code
_entity_poly.pdbx_strand_id
1 'polypeptide(L)'
;MTLPAATSAPAAPLSDATLARFAREVAKYPKEQAQSAVMACLSIVQQEQGWVSADAEAAIAAYLGMPQIAVHEVTTFYNMYNQQPVGKYKLNVCTNLPCQLRNGQAALEHLCEALDVEDGGTTADGLFTVAKCECLGACADAPVMLVNDRQMLSYMSHAKLDEMLALIRADEGKAA
;
A
#
# COMPACT_ATOMS: atom_id res chain seq x y z
N MET A 1 -10.14 26.86 11.94
CA MET A 1 -10.19 25.86 10.83
C MET A 1 -10.09 24.51 11.52
N THR A 2 -11.25 23.89 11.81
CA THR A 2 -11.36 22.65 12.58
C THR A 2 -11.31 21.51 11.57
N LEU A 3 -10.23 20.73 11.62
CA LEU A 3 -10.12 19.50 10.84
C LEU A 3 -11.18 18.51 11.34
N PRO A 4 -11.95 17.85 10.47
CA PRO A 4 -12.87 16.81 10.89
C PRO A 4 -12.06 15.66 11.50
N ALA A 5 -12.41 15.28 12.73
CA ALA A 5 -11.88 14.08 13.35
C ALA A 5 -12.33 12.86 12.51
N ALA A 6 -11.35 12.11 11.99
CA ALA A 6 -11.62 10.82 11.39
C ALA A 6 -12.22 9.92 12.49
N THR A 7 -13.48 9.56 12.34
CA THR A 7 -14.13 8.52 13.15
C THR A 7 -13.49 7.20 12.76
N SER A 8 -12.44 6.79 13.46
CA SER A 8 -11.92 5.44 13.35
C SER A 8 -12.98 4.49 13.89
N ALA A 9 -13.55 3.65 13.04
CA ALA A 9 -14.23 2.46 13.51
C ALA A 9 -13.21 1.66 14.36
N PRO A 10 -13.62 1.08 15.51
CA PRO A 10 -12.72 0.29 16.33
C PRO A 10 -12.14 -0.82 15.46
N ALA A 11 -10.81 -0.96 15.45
CA ALA A 11 -10.14 -2.03 14.71
C ALA A 11 -10.71 -3.36 15.21
N ALA A 12 -11.10 -4.22 14.29
CA ALA A 12 -11.49 -5.57 14.66
C ALA A 12 -10.31 -6.25 15.37
N PRO A 13 -10.55 -6.94 16.49
CA PRO A 13 -9.50 -7.67 17.19
C PRO A 13 -8.84 -8.64 16.19
N LEU A 14 -7.51 -8.82 16.32
CA LEU A 14 -6.77 -9.75 15.46
C LEU A 14 -7.41 -11.13 15.55
N SER A 15 -7.73 -11.72 14.42
CA SER A 15 -8.36 -13.06 14.38
C SER A 15 -7.38 -14.13 14.87
N ASP A 16 -7.90 -15.27 15.32
CA ASP A 16 -7.06 -16.42 15.68
C ASP A 16 -6.19 -16.87 14.50
N ALA A 17 -6.69 -16.74 13.27
CA ALA A 17 -5.94 -17.03 12.06
C ALA A 17 -4.76 -16.07 11.89
N THR A 18 -4.96 -14.76 12.14
CA THR A 18 -3.92 -13.74 12.13
C THR A 18 -2.86 -14.03 13.18
N LEU A 19 -3.28 -14.33 14.40
CA LEU A 19 -2.39 -14.67 15.51
C LEU A 19 -1.57 -15.94 15.22
N ALA A 20 -2.17 -16.95 14.58
CA ALA A 20 -1.45 -18.15 14.15
C ALA A 20 -0.40 -17.85 13.06
N ARG A 21 -0.67 -16.86 12.18
CA ARG A 21 0.34 -16.37 11.21
C ARG A 21 1.46 -15.62 11.92
N PHE A 22 1.15 -14.77 12.89
CA PHE A 22 2.13 -14.05 13.71
C PHE A 22 3.06 -15.03 14.45
N ALA A 23 2.50 -16.07 15.07
CA ALA A 23 3.29 -17.08 15.78
C ALA A 23 4.31 -17.75 14.85
N ARG A 24 3.95 -18.04 13.61
CA ARG A 24 4.87 -18.62 12.62
C ARG A 24 6.00 -17.66 12.24
N GLU A 25 5.72 -16.36 12.15
CA GLU A 25 6.74 -15.36 11.84
C GLU A 25 7.69 -15.15 13.03
N VAL A 26 7.16 -15.06 14.25
CA VAL A 26 7.95 -14.92 15.48
C VAL A 26 8.86 -16.13 15.70
N ALA A 27 8.39 -17.34 15.38
CA ALA A 27 9.17 -18.57 15.52
C ALA A 27 10.45 -18.65 14.66
N LYS A 28 10.60 -17.73 13.69
CA LYS A 28 11.83 -17.62 12.86
C LYS A 28 12.99 -16.92 13.58
N TYR A 29 12.72 -16.29 14.72
CA TYR A 29 13.69 -15.50 15.49
C TYR A 29 13.94 -16.11 16.87
N PRO A 30 15.08 -15.83 17.50
CA PRO A 30 15.31 -16.16 18.92
C PRO A 30 14.21 -15.55 19.80
N LYS A 31 13.90 -16.22 20.93
CA LYS A 31 12.81 -15.79 21.82
C LYS A 31 12.93 -14.35 22.30
N GLU A 32 14.17 -13.89 22.53
CA GLU A 32 14.49 -12.54 23.00
C GLU A 32 14.36 -11.49 21.87
N GLN A 33 14.15 -11.92 20.63
CA GLN A 33 14.10 -11.05 19.43
C GLN A 33 12.76 -11.13 18.71
N ALA A 34 11.67 -11.42 19.42
CA ALA A 34 10.32 -11.47 18.85
C ALA A 34 9.94 -10.17 18.10
N GLN A 35 10.46 -9.03 18.54
CA GLN A 35 10.27 -7.71 17.90
C GLN A 35 10.76 -7.67 16.44
N SER A 36 11.72 -8.51 16.05
CA SER A 36 12.21 -8.61 14.67
C SER A 36 11.12 -9.06 13.67
N ALA A 37 10.02 -9.65 14.17
CA ALA A 37 8.88 -10.04 13.33
C ALA A 37 7.92 -8.88 13.02
N VAL A 38 8.17 -7.64 13.49
CA VAL A 38 7.23 -6.51 13.35
C VAL A 38 6.83 -6.26 11.89
N MET A 39 7.78 -6.25 10.97
CA MET A 39 7.48 -6.04 9.54
C MET A 39 6.59 -7.15 8.97
N ALA A 40 6.82 -8.39 9.34
CA ALA A 40 5.98 -9.50 8.91
C ALA A 40 4.57 -9.40 9.48
N CYS A 41 4.41 -9.01 10.75
CA CYS A 41 3.11 -8.79 11.39
C CYS A 41 2.35 -7.65 10.71
N LEU A 42 3.00 -6.53 10.43
CA LEU A 42 2.42 -5.40 9.69
C LEU A 42 1.95 -5.84 8.30
N SER A 43 2.78 -6.58 7.57
CA SER A 43 2.43 -7.11 6.24
C SER A 43 1.22 -8.05 6.27
N ILE A 44 1.09 -8.89 7.31
CA ILE A 44 -0.04 -9.79 7.50
C ILE A 44 -1.33 -8.99 7.71
N VAL A 45 -1.30 -7.99 8.57
CA VAL A 45 -2.46 -7.12 8.83
C VAL A 45 -2.86 -6.36 7.57
N GLN A 46 -1.89 -5.77 6.86
CA GLN A 46 -2.19 -5.07 5.62
C GLN A 46 -2.78 -5.97 4.54
N GLN A 47 -2.33 -7.23 4.43
CA GLN A 47 -2.92 -8.20 3.50
C GLN A 47 -4.38 -8.52 3.82
N GLU A 48 -4.76 -8.49 5.09
CA GLU A 48 -6.12 -8.82 5.55
C GLU A 48 -7.06 -7.61 5.54
N GLN A 49 -6.54 -6.42 5.89
CA GLN A 49 -7.34 -5.20 6.08
C GLN A 49 -7.16 -4.16 4.97
N GLY A 50 -6.16 -4.34 4.08
CA GLY A 50 -5.80 -3.38 3.03
C GLY A 50 -4.89 -2.25 3.51
N TRP A 51 -4.86 -1.97 4.81
CA TRP A 51 -4.06 -0.91 5.44
C TRP A 51 -3.75 -1.25 6.90
N VAL A 52 -2.89 -0.45 7.54
CA VAL A 52 -2.50 -0.61 8.95
C VAL A 52 -3.07 0.56 9.74
N SER A 53 -4.07 0.29 10.59
CA SER A 53 -4.65 1.28 11.48
C SER A 53 -3.81 1.46 12.76
N ALA A 54 -3.99 2.58 13.47
CA ALA A 54 -3.36 2.82 14.77
C ALA A 54 -3.72 1.71 15.81
N ASP A 55 -4.94 1.18 15.74
CA ASP A 55 -5.37 0.09 16.60
C ASP A 55 -4.68 -1.23 16.24
N ALA A 56 -4.44 -1.47 14.94
CA ALA A 56 -3.68 -2.62 14.48
C ALA A 56 -2.21 -2.52 14.93
N GLU A 57 -1.60 -1.33 14.88
CA GLU A 57 -0.26 -1.09 15.43
C GLU A 57 -0.22 -1.38 16.94
N ALA A 58 -1.23 -0.93 17.69
CA ALA A 58 -1.33 -1.19 19.13
C ALA A 58 -1.45 -2.70 19.42
N ALA A 59 -2.24 -3.44 18.64
CA ALA A 59 -2.40 -4.88 18.79
C ALA A 59 -1.10 -5.63 18.46
N ILE A 60 -0.38 -5.25 17.40
CA ILE A 60 0.93 -5.79 17.05
C ILE A 60 1.94 -5.51 18.17
N ALA A 61 1.97 -4.28 18.69
CA ALA A 61 2.86 -3.87 19.76
C ALA A 61 2.65 -4.74 21.02
N ALA A 62 1.39 -4.92 21.42
CA ALA A 62 1.02 -5.77 22.54
C ALA A 62 1.43 -7.23 22.32
N TYR A 63 1.23 -7.77 21.12
CA TYR A 63 1.59 -9.14 20.78
C TYR A 63 3.11 -9.39 20.82
N LEU A 64 3.90 -8.43 20.30
CA LEU A 64 5.36 -8.53 20.25
C LEU A 64 6.06 -8.06 21.53
N GLY A 65 5.33 -7.51 22.50
CA GLY A 65 5.90 -6.99 23.75
C GLY A 65 6.79 -5.75 23.51
N MET A 66 6.41 -4.87 22.57
CA MET A 66 7.17 -3.66 22.23
C MET A 66 6.31 -2.39 22.37
N PRO A 67 6.91 -1.19 22.51
CA PRO A 67 6.13 0.05 22.55
C PRO A 67 5.40 0.29 21.22
N GLN A 68 4.16 0.79 21.28
CA GLN A 68 3.39 1.12 20.07
C GLN A 68 4.13 2.11 19.17
N ILE A 69 4.82 3.09 19.74
CA ILE A 69 5.59 4.06 18.95
C ILE A 69 6.67 3.38 18.09
N ALA A 70 7.29 2.30 18.58
CA ALA A 70 8.30 1.57 17.80
C ALA A 70 7.67 0.81 16.62
N VAL A 71 6.41 0.36 16.72
CA VAL A 71 5.66 -0.17 15.57
C VAL A 71 5.34 0.96 14.59
N HIS A 72 4.87 2.10 15.09
CA HIS A 72 4.54 3.28 14.29
C HIS A 72 5.76 3.83 13.52
N GLU A 73 6.94 3.83 14.11
CA GLU A 73 8.19 4.18 13.43
C GLU A 73 8.43 3.30 12.19
N VAL A 74 8.16 2.00 12.29
CA VAL A 74 8.29 1.08 11.14
C VAL A 74 7.24 1.38 10.08
N THR A 75 5.99 1.58 10.49
CA THR A 75 4.88 1.86 9.56
C THR A 75 5.09 3.16 8.79
N THR A 76 5.63 4.19 9.44
CA THR A 76 5.89 5.50 8.81
C THR A 76 7.16 5.52 7.99
N PHE A 77 8.18 4.75 8.37
CA PHE A 77 9.45 4.69 7.65
C PHE A 77 9.34 3.92 6.33
N TYR A 78 8.63 2.81 6.32
CA TYR A 78 8.50 1.96 5.14
C TYR A 78 7.24 2.30 4.34
N ASN A 79 7.43 2.95 3.19
CA ASN A 79 6.36 3.47 2.30
C ASN A 79 5.43 2.40 1.69
N MET A 80 5.73 1.12 1.86
CA MET A 80 4.84 0.03 1.45
C MET A 80 3.66 -0.19 2.41
N TYR A 81 3.72 0.37 3.64
CA TYR A 81 2.60 0.29 4.57
C TYR A 81 1.64 1.44 4.34
N ASN A 82 0.38 1.08 4.11
CA ASN A 82 -0.71 2.04 3.94
C ASN A 82 -1.25 2.44 5.32
N GLN A 83 -1.15 3.71 5.68
CA GLN A 83 -1.65 4.24 6.96
C GLN A 83 -3.10 4.73 6.86
N GLN A 84 -3.66 4.70 5.67
CA GLN A 84 -5.04 5.06 5.35
C GLN A 84 -5.64 3.97 4.45
N PRO A 85 -6.97 3.83 4.42
CA PRO A 85 -7.62 2.97 3.46
C PRO A 85 -7.22 3.32 2.03
N VAL A 86 -6.90 2.30 1.24
CA VAL A 86 -6.57 2.43 -0.18
C VAL A 86 -7.62 1.71 -1.04
N GLY A 87 -7.69 2.07 -2.30
CA GLY A 87 -8.54 1.40 -3.27
C GLY A 87 -8.13 -0.07 -3.49
N LYS A 88 -9.00 -0.82 -4.12
CA LYS A 88 -8.75 -2.23 -4.48
C LYS A 88 -7.48 -2.40 -5.32
N TYR A 89 -7.18 -1.41 -6.16
CA TYR A 89 -5.96 -1.32 -6.97
C TYR A 89 -5.16 -0.07 -6.59
N LYS A 90 -4.06 -0.26 -5.88
CA LYS A 90 -3.09 0.79 -5.58
C LYS A 90 -2.09 0.86 -6.72
N LEU A 91 -2.02 2.00 -7.39
CA LEU A 91 -1.18 2.28 -8.55
C LEU A 91 -0.02 3.19 -8.12
N ASN A 92 1.14 2.62 -7.84
CA ASN A 92 2.34 3.36 -7.44
C ASN A 92 3.21 3.65 -8.67
N VAL A 93 3.30 4.90 -9.09
CA VAL A 93 4.07 5.34 -10.27
C VAL A 93 5.44 5.85 -9.84
N CYS A 94 6.49 5.28 -10.39
CA CYS A 94 7.84 5.75 -10.14
C CYS A 94 8.09 7.10 -10.83
N THR A 95 8.39 8.13 -10.03
CA THR A 95 8.73 9.48 -10.51
C THR A 95 10.19 9.85 -10.25
N ASN A 96 11.03 8.88 -9.87
CA ASN A 96 12.45 9.09 -9.65
C ASN A 96 13.17 9.46 -10.95
N LEU A 97 14.34 10.07 -10.87
CA LEU A 97 15.01 10.74 -11.98
C LEU A 97 15.04 9.95 -13.31
N PRO A 98 15.44 8.66 -13.36
CA PRO A 98 15.43 7.92 -14.64
C PRO A 98 14.02 7.75 -15.22
N CYS A 99 13.01 7.50 -14.40
CA CYS A 99 11.61 7.41 -14.84
C CYS A 99 11.08 8.77 -15.27
N GLN A 100 11.43 9.84 -14.56
CA GLN A 100 11.06 11.22 -14.93
C GLN A 100 11.61 11.59 -16.32
N LEU A 101 12.87 11.26 -16.61
CA LEU A 101 13.47 11.48 -17.93
C LEU A 101 12.79 10.67 -19.05
N ARG A 102 12.03 9.65 -18.69
CA ARG A 102 11.25 8.77 -19.58
C ARG A 102 9.74 8.97 -19.42
N ASN A 103 9.30 10.17 -19.04
CA ASN A 103 7.90 10.58 -18.87
C ASN A 103 7.17 9.91 -17.67
N GLY A 104 7.87 9.52 -16.61
CA GLY A 104 7.24 8.97 -15.39
C GLY A 104 6.29 9.96 -14.72
N GLN A 105 6.67 11.23 -14.67
CA GLN A 105 5.81 12.30 -14.15
C GLN A 105 4.55 12.48 -15.00
N ALA A 106 4.68 12.49 -16.33
CA ALA A 106 3.55 12.58 -17.24
C ALA A 106 2.61 11.36 -17.13
N ALA A 107 3.16 10.16 -16.85
CA ALA A 107 2.36 8.96 -16.60
C ALA A 107 1.52 9.08 -15.31
N LEU A 108 2.08 9.66 -14.24
CA LEU A 108 1.34 9.96 -13.01
C LEU A 108 0.22 10.96 -13.25
N GLU A 109 0.53 12.10 -13.89
CA GLU A 109 -0.44 13.16 -14.22
C GLU A 109 -1.58 12.60 -15.06
N HIS A 110 -1.28 11.81 -16.10
CA HIS A 110 -2.28 11.16 -16.93
C HIS A 110 -3.23 10.24 -16.13
N LEU A 111 -2.70 9.44 -15.20
CA LEU A 111 -3.54 8.61 -14.33
C LEU A 111 -4.41 9.44 -13.39
N CYS A 112 -3.86 10.49 -12.80
CA CYS A 112 -4.62 11.40 -11.94
C CYS A 112 -5.77 12.07 -12.70
N GLU A 113 -5.52 12.55 -13.91
CA GLU A 113 -6.55 13.15 -14.80
C GLU A 113 -7.60 12.11 -15.21
N ALA A 114 -7.19 10.93 -15.68
CA ALA A 114 -8.10 9.88 -16.15
C ALA A 114 -9.01 9.30 -15.06
N LEU A 115 -8.58 9.40 -13.80
CA LEU A 115 -9.30 8.85 -12.63
C LEU A 115 -9.94 9.95 -11.76
N ASP A 116 -9.75 11.22 -12.11
CA ASP A 116 -10.24 12.39 -11.35
C ASP A 116 -9.81 12.34 -9.87
N VAL A 117 -8.50 12.11 -9.64
CA VAL A 117 -7.90 12.07 -8.31
C VAL A 117 -6.60 12.88 -8.27
N GLU A 118 -6.20 13.31 -7.08
CA GLU A 118 -4.86 13.87 -6.84
C GLU A 118 -3.85 12.77 -6.49
N ASP A 119 -2.55 13.10 -6.47
CA ASP A 119 -1.48 12.22 -5.99
C ASP A 119 -1.76 11.78 -4.54
N GLY A 120 -1.82 10.50 -4.30
CA GLY A 120 -2.25 9.88 -3.05
C GLY A 120 -3.76 9.70 -2.92
N GLY A 121 -4.55 10.16 -3.90
CA GLY A 121 -6.01 10.10 -3.87
C GLY A 121 -6.58 8.74 -4.27
N THR A 122 -7.82 8.49 -3.79
CA THR A 122 -8.60 7.30 -4.10
C THR A 122 -9.88 7.70 -4.83
N THR A 123 -10.24 6.97 -5.88
CA THR A 123 -11.48 7.19 -6.64
C THR A 123 -12.71 7.01 -5.74
N ALA A 124 -13.79 7.73 -6.05
CA ALA A 124 -15.02 7.74 -5.24
C ALA A 124 -15.67 6.35 -5.12
N ASP A 125 -15.46 5.48 -6.11
CA ASP A 125 -15.91 4.09 -6.12
C ASP A 125 -15.01 3.15 -5.29
N GLY A 126 -13.89 3.66 -4.72
CA GLY A 126 -12.93 2.88 -3.97
C GLY A 126 -12.11 1.89 -4.80
N LEU A 127 -12.16 2.01 -6.13
CA LEU A 127 -11.50 1.04 -7.00
C LEU A 127 -9.99 1.30 -7.12
N PHE A 128 -9.58 2.55 -7.34
CA PHE A 128 -8.19 2.91 -7.56
C PHE A 128 -7.68 3.90 -6.52
N THR A 129 -6.43 3.69 -6.10
CA THR A 129 -5.62 4.72 -5.43
C THR A 129 -4.40 4.97 -6.31
N VAL A 130 -4.12 6.23 -6.65
CA VAL A 130 -2.94 6.62 -7.44
C VAL A 130 -1.96 7.33 -6.54
N ALA A 131 -0.70 6.91 -6.55
CA ALA A 131 0.35 7.60 -5.81
C ALA A 131 1.69 7.56 -6.56
N LYS A 132 2.48 8.63 -6.40
CA LYS A 132 3.89 8.55 -6.77
C LYS A 132 4.66 7.68 -5.79
N CYS A 133 5.73 7.07 -6.25
CA CYS A 133 6.65 6.34 -5.39
C CYS A 133 8.11 6.62 -5.77
N GLU A 134 8.98 6.25 -4.84
CA GLU A 134 10.43 6.25 -5.05
C GLU A 134 10.85 5.14 -6.01
N CYS A 135 12.16 5.08 -6.30
CA CYS A 135 12.73 4.18 -7.29
C CYS A 135 12.36 2.71 -7.06
N LEU A 136 11.74 2.09 -8.06
CA LEU A 136 11.37 0.67 -8.07
C LEU A 136 12.48 -0.27 -8.58
N GLY A 137 13.67 0.27 -8.88
CA GLY A 137 14.81 -0.52 -9.31
C GLY A 137 14.80 -1.02 -10.77
N ALA A 138 13.79 -0.65 -11.57
CA ALA A 138 13.63 -1.11 -12.96
C ALA A 138 13.81 0.03 -13.99
N CYS A 139 14.87 0.82 -13.82
CA CYS A 139 15.12 2.03 -14.62
C CYS A 139 15.30 1.76 -16.14
N ALA A 140 15.76 0.56 -16.51
CA ALA A 140 15.88 0.16 -17.93
C ALA A 140 14.53 0.09 -18.64
N ASP A 141 13.47 -0.21 -17.88
CA ASP A 141 12.11 -0.44 -18.36
C ASP A 141 11.19 0.78 -18.15
N ALA A 142 11.80 1.93 -17.82
CA ALA A 142 11.06 3.15 -17.51
C ALA A 142 10.15 3.62 -18.68
N PRO A 143 9.00 4.25 -18.37
CA PRO A 143 8.44 4.48 -17.05
C PRO A 143 7.84 3.20 -16.46
N VAL A 144 8.00 3.01 -15.15
CA VAL A 144 7.50 1.83 -14.44
C VAL A 144 6.51 2.20 -13.35
N MET A 145 5.61 1.28 -13.06
CA MET A 145 4.68 1.38 -11.95
C MET A 145 4.52 0.04 -11.24
N LEU A 146 4.03 0.05 -10.01
CA LEU A 146 3.77 -1.13 -9.21
C LEU A 146 2.28 -1.16 -8.82
N VAL A 147 1.62 -2.26 -9.11
CA VAL A 147 0.21 -2.47 -8.75
C VAL A 147 0.15 -3.34 -7.50
N ASN A 148 -0.56 -2.83 -6.46
CA ASN A 148 -0.76 -3.51 -5.17
C ASN A 148 0.54 -3.99 -4.52
N ASP A 149 1.63 -3.25 -4.70
CA ASP A 149 2.96 -3.55 -4.17
C ASP A 149 3.50 -4.95 -4.57
N ARG A 150 3.00 -5.51 -5.69
CA ARG A 150 3.31 -6.88 -6.14
C ARG A 150 3.64 -6.98 -7.61
N GLN A 151 2.85 -6.37 -8.47
CA GLN A 151 2.97 -6.52 -9.92
C GLN A 151 3.61 -5.28 -10.53
N MET A 152 4.84 -5.43 -11.04
CA MET A 152 5.52 -4.38 -11.77
C MET A 152 5.05 -4.35 -13.22
N LEU A 153 4.73 -3.16 -13.71
CA LEU A 153 4.39 -2.88 -15.10
C LEU A 153 5.44 -1.93 -15.68
N SER A 154 5.88 -2.22 -16.90
CA SER A 154 7.01 -1.57 -17.56
C SER A 154 6.59 -0.87 -18.85
N TYR A 155 7.36 0.16 -19.23
CA TYR A 155 7.12 0.95 -20.46
C TYR A 155 5.70 1.54 -20.51
N MET A 156 5.26 2.12 -19.38
CA MET A 156 3.89 2.59 -19.20
C MET A 156 3.66 3.92 -19.91
N SER A 157 3.36 3.83 -21.22
CA SER A 157 2.86 4.97 -22.01
C SER A 157 1.40 5.26 -21.66
N HIS A 158 0.90 6.47 -21.98
CA HIS A 158 -0.50 6.84 -21.78
C HIS A 158 -1.46 5.79 -22.36
N ALA A 159 -1.20 5.31 -23.60
CA ALA A 159 -2.03 4.27 -24.22
C ALA A 159 -2.07 2.95 -23.42
N LYS A 160 -0.94 2.51 -22.86
CA LYS A 160 -0.90 1.33 -21.99
C LYS A 160 -1.60 1.54 -20.66
N LEU A 161 -1.52 2.75 -20.11
CA LEU A 161 -2.25 3.11 -18.90
C LEU A 161 -3.77 3.05 -19.15
N ASP A 162 -4.25 3.62 -20.25
CA ASP A 162 -5.66 3.58 -20.64
C ASP A 162 -6.14 2.13 -20.85
N GLU A 163 -5.34 1.31 -21.54
CA GLU A 163 -5.64 -0.11 -21.75
C GLU A 163 -5.73 -0.87 -20.41
N MET A 164 -4.79 -0.65 -19.51
CA MET A 164 -4.78 -1.25 -18.18
C MET A 164 -6.03 -0.85 -17.39
N LEU A 165 -6.38 0.43 -17.34
CA LEU A 165 -7.57 0.90 -16.64
C LEU A 165 -8.85 0.28 -17.23
N ALA A 166 -8.94 0.20 -18.56
CA ALA A 166 -10.09 -0.41 -19.24
C ALA A 166 -10.21 -1.91 -18.91
N LEU A 167 -9.09 -2.65 -18.90
CA LEU A 167 -9.07 -4.07 -18.54
C LEU A 167 -9.52 -4.30 -17.09
N ILE A 168 -9.00 -3.52 -16.14
CA ILE A 168 -9.38 -3.64 -14.73
C ILE A 168 -10.88 -3.36 -14.57
N ARG A 169 -11.40 -2.28 -15.14
CA ARG A 169 -12.82 -1.95 -15.05
C ARG A 169 -13.72 -3.01 -15.71
N ALA A 170 -13.28 -3.59 -16.82
CA ALA A 170 -14.02 -4.66 -17.50
C ALA A 170 -14.08 -5.96 -16.67
N ASP A 171 -13.03 -6.28 -15.93
CA ASP A 171 -13.01 -7.46 -15.06
C ASP A 171 -13.86 -7.25 -13.80
N GLU A 172 -13.85 -6.05 -13.22
CA GLU A 172 -14.72 -5.70 -12.10
C GLU A 172 -16.21 -5.70 -12.50
N GLY A 173 -16.52 -5.22 -13.71
CA GLY A 173 -17.89 -5.26 -14.24
C GLY A 173 -18.43 -6.67 -14.50
N LYS A 174 -17.56 -7.67 -14.61
CA LYS A 174 -17.96 -9.09 -14.73
C LYS A 174 -18.11 -9.78 -13.37
N ALA A 175 -17.52 -9.21 -12.32
CA ALA A 175 -17.52 -9.77 -10.97
C ALA A 175 -18.71 -9.26 -10.11
N ALA A 176 -19.43 -8.25 -10.58
CA ALA A 176 -20.62 -7.66 -9.96
C ALA A 176 -21.89 -8.26 -10.52
#